data_1466b32bb56f38477fdffdb7a2cce316
#
_entry.id   1466b32bb56f38477fdffdb7a2cce316
#
_cell.length_a   1.000
_cell.length_b   1.000
_cell.length_c   1.000
_cell.angle_alpha   90.00
_cell.angle_beta   90.00
_cell.angle_gamma   90.00
#
_symmetry.space_group_name_H-M   'P 1'
#
loop_
_entity.id
_entity.type
_entity.pdbx_description
1 polymer ?
#
loop_
_entity_poly.entity_id
_entity_poly.type
_entity_poly.pdbx_seq_one_letter_code
_entity_poly.pdbx_strand_id
1 'polypeptide(L)'
;MAAVRIFVPRETAAVSVGADEIAVEIARVAKARGASIELVRNGSWGATWLEPLVEVEVDGKRIAYGNVTAADVADMFSAGFLEGGNHARRIGPVTEIPYLIDQDRWTFFRCGLIDPLSIDSFRRHKGFDAIEKAFEMGAEAVIEAVADAGLRGRGGAGFPTGIKWRTVADAGADQKYIACNADEGDSGTFSDRLLMEGDPCCLIEGMLIAGFAVAASKGYIYLRSEYPLTRLILARALDNARESGWLGENIQGSGFDFDIELHLGAGSYVCGEETAMLESLEGKAGIVRYKPPLPAHE
;
A
#
# COMPACT_ATOMS: atom_id res chain seq x y z
N MET A 1 -15.11 -6.92 -29.29
CA MET A 1 -14.60 -7.84 -28.24
C MET A 1 -14.20 -6.99 -27.05
N ALA A 2 -14.37 -7.47 -25.82
CA ALA A 2 -13.86 -6.79 -24.65
C ALA A 2 -12.32 -6.71 -24.71
N ALA A 3 -11.72 -5.66 -24.14
CA ALA A 3 -10.26 -5.55 -24.08
C ALA A 3 -9.67 -6.63 -23.17
N VAL A 4 -8.57 -7.24 -23.60
CA VAL A 4 -7.85 -8.22 -22.76
C VAL A 4 -7.06 -7.48 -21.70
N ARG A 5 -7.22 -7.86 -20.43
CA ARG A 5 -6.51 -7.22 -19.32
C ARG A 5 -5.13 -7.85 -19.15
N ILE A 6 -4.14 -6.99 -19.12
CA ILE A 6 -2.74 -7.35 -18.89
C ILE A 6 -2.24 -6.58 -17.67
N PHE A 7 -1.53 -7.27 -16.77
CA PHE A 7 -1.01 -6.69 -15.54
C PHE A 7 0.51 -6.70 -15.59
N VAL A 8 1.10 -5.54 -15.30
CA VAL A 8 2.55 -5.34 -15.23
C VAL A 8 2.85 -4.55 -13.95
N PRO A 9 3.62 -5.10 -13.01
CA PRO A 9 3.87 -4.45 -11.74
C PRO A 9 4.55 -3.09 -11.88
N ARG A 10 4.21 -2.15 -10.97
CA ARG A 10 4.83 -0.81 -10.91
C ARG A 10 5.67 -0.58 -9.66
N GLU A 11 5.82 -1.58 -8.81
CA GLU A 11 6.57 -1.44 -7.58
C GLU A 11 8.09 -1.49 -7.81
N THR A 12 8.87 -1.09 -6.81
CA THR A 12 10.33 -0.88 -6.92
C THR A 12 11.09 -2.10 -7.44
N ALA A 13 10.78 -3.33 -6.98
CA ALA A 13 11.52 -4.52 -7.41
C ALA A 13 11.27 -4.81 -8.90
N ALA A 14 10.04 -4.72 -9.36
CA ALA A 14 9.69 -4.96 -10.76
C ALA A 14 10.25 -3.86 -11.69
N VAL A 15 10.13 -2.59 -11.29
CA VAL A 15 10.65 -1.45 -12.08
C VAL A 15 12.18 -1.52 -12.20
N SER A 16 12.88 -1.91 -11.13
CA SER A 16 14.35 -2.02 -11.13
C SER A 16 14.89 -3.07 -12.12
N VAL A 17 14.04 -3.99 -12.58
CA VAL A 17 14.39 -5.05 -13.54
C VAL A 17 13.63 -4.93 -14.88
N GLY A 18 13.05 -3.75 -15.17
CA GLY A 18 12.57 -3.38 -16.49
C GLY A 18 11.05 -3.48 -16.71
N ALA A 19 10.22 -3.45 -15.65
CA ALA A 19 8.77 -3.52 -15.80
C ALA A 19 8.17 -2.34 -16.58
N ASP A 20 8.76 -1.15 -16.53
CA ASP A 20 8.29 0.02 -17.26
C ASP A 20 8.52 -0.14 -18.77
N GLU A 21 9.70 -0.62 -19.15
CA GLU A 21 10.05 -0.91 -20.54
C GLU A 21 9.15 -2.01 -21.12
N ILE A 22 8.83 -3.03 -20.33
CA ILE A 22 7.90 -4.10 -20.73
C ILE A 22 6.49 -3.53 -20.95
N ALA A 23 6.01 -2.68 -20.06
CA ALA A 23 4.68 -2.07 -20.18
C ALA A 23 4.56 -1.24 -21.47
N VAL A 24 5.60 -0.45 -21.79
CA VAL A 24 5.69 0.33 -23.04
C VAL A 24 5.71 -0.59 -24.26
N GLU A 25 6.50 -1.66 -24.22
CA GLU A 25 6.64 -2.59 -25.34
C GLU A 25 5.35 -3.41 -25.57
N ILE A 26 4.67 -3.84 -24.51
CA ILE A 26 3.35 -4.50 -24.61
C ILE A 26 2.35 -3.58 -25.31
N ALA A 27 2.26 -2.31 -24.90
CA ALA A 27 1.37 -1.35 -25.54
C ALA A 27 1.71 -1.13 -27.01
N ARG A 28 3.01 -1.05 -27.37
CA ARG A 28 3.50 -0.89 -28.73
C ARG A 28 3.15 -2.10 -29.60
N VAL A 29 3.40 -3.32 -29.12
CA VAL A 29 3.14 -4.56 -29.87
C VAL A 29 1.64 -4.77 -30.04
N ALA A 30 0.83 -4.56 -28.99
CA ALA A 30 -0.62 -4.65 -29.08
C ALA A 30 -1.19 -3.71 -30.14
N LYS A 31 -0.75 -2.43 -30.12
CA LYS A 31 -1.16 -1.44 -31.13
C LYS A 31 -0.78 -1.86 -32.54
N ALA A 32 0.45 -2.34 -32.74
CA ALA A 32 0.91 -2.80 -34.07
C ALA A 32 0.11 -4.00 -34.60
N ARG A 33 -0.41 -4.84 -33.72
CA ARG A 33 -1.22 -6.02 -34.06
C ARG A 33 -2.73 -5.75 -34.09
N GLY A 34 -3.16 -4.51 -33.77
CA GLY A 34 -4.58 -4.16 -33.67
C GLY A 34 -5.31 -4.87 -32.54
N ALA A 35 -4.59 -5.31 -31.51
CA ALA A 35 -5.15 -5.97 -30.33
C ALA A 35 -5.73 -4.93 -29.36
N SER A 36 -6.96 -5.18 -28.88
CA SER A 36 -7.59 -4.36 -27.84
C SER A 36 -7.17 -4.86 -26.46
N ILE A 37 -6.39 -4.08 -25.73
CA ILE A 37 -5.90 -4.42 -24.39
C ILE A 37 -6.22 -3.32 -23.38
N GLU A 38 -6.35 -3.72 -22.13
CA GLU A 38 -6.34 -2.84 -20.94
C GLU A 38 -5.08 -3.17 -20.14
N LEU A 39 -4.11 -2.23 -20.12
CA LEU A 39 -2.87 -2.39 -19.38
C LEU A 39 -3.04 -1.86 -17.97
N VAL A 40 -3.01 -2.74 -16.97
CA VAL A 40 -3.11 -2.42 -15.55
C VAL A 40 -1.73 -2.45 -14.93
N ARG A 41 -1.34 -1.37 -14.25
CA ARG A 41 -0.09 -1.29 -13.50
C ARG A 41 -0.37 -1.67 -12.04
N ASN A 42 -0.33 -2.97 -11.73
CA ASN A 42 -0.60 -3.51 -10.40
C ASN A 42 0.62 -3.41 -9.45
N GLY A 43 0.41 -3.78 -8.18
CA GLY A 43 1.50 -4.04 -7.24
C GLY A 43 2.15 -5.40 -7.46
N SER A 44 3.22 -5.69 -6.72
CA SER A 44 3.84 -7.02 -6.72
C SER A 44 3.12 -8.00 -5.80
N TRP A 45 3.17 -9.27 -6.14
CA TRP A 45 2.77 -10.37 -5.26
C TRP A 45 3.79 -10.66 -4.15
N GLY A 46 4.95 -10.00 -4.17
CA GLY A 46 6.06 -10.26 -3.27
C GLY A 46 6.98 -11.40 -3.71
N ALA A 47 6.71 -12.02 -4.86
CA ALA A 47 7.55 -13.05 -5.46
C ALA A 47 8.69 -12.40 -6.29
N THR A 48 9.57 -11.66 -5.61
CA THR A 48 10.57 -10.77 -6.22
C THR A 48 11.53 -11.47 -7.19
N TRP A 49 11.79 -12.76 -7.00
CA TRP A 49 12.61 -13.58 -7.92
C TRP A 49 11.94 -13.90 -9.25
N LEU A 50 10.63 -13.65 -9.37
CA LEU A 50 9.85 -13.81 -10.62
C LEU A 50 9.65 -12.49 -11.36
N GLU A 51 10.08 -11.37 -10.76
CA GLU A 51 9.88 -10.06 -11.37
C GLU A 51 10.77 -9.85 -12.61
N PRO A 52 10.30 -9.13 -13.61
CA PRO A 52 8.91 -8.64 -13.77
C PRO A 52 7.93 -9.78 -14.02
N LEU A 53 6.90 -9.88 -13.18
CA LEU A 53 5.84 -10.86 -13.31
C LEU A 53 4.68 -10.28 -14.11
N VAL A 54 4.63 -10.58 -15.41
CA VAL A 54 3.56 -10.11 -16.29
C VAL A 54 2.41 -11.12 -16.28
N GLU A 55 1.18 -10.62 -16.19
CA GLU A 55 0.01 -11.48 -16.14
C GLU A 55 -1.00 -11.10 -17.24
N VAL A 56 -1.74 -12.07 -17.74
CA VAL A 56 -2.86 -11.86 -18.65
C VAL A 56 -4.11 -12.52 -18.08
N GLU A 57 -5.25 -11.83 -18.14
CA GLU A 57 -6.52 -12.38 -17.69
C GLU A 57 -7.20 -13.17 -18.82
N VAL A 58 -7.42 -14.47 -18.57
CA VAL A 58 -8.07 -15.40 -19.48
C VAL A 58 -9.14 -16.18 -18.71
N ASP A 59 -10.38 -16.11 -19.14
CA ASP A 59 -11.53 -16.81 -18.51
C ASP A 59 -11.61 -16.56 -16.98
N GLY A 60 -11.34 -15.33 -16.55
CA GLY A 60 -11.37 -14.94 -15.15
C GLY A 60 -10.17 -15.41 -14.31
N LYS A 61 -9.15 -16.03 -14.93
CA LYS A 61 -7.90 -16.44 -14.30
C LYS A 61 -6.75 -15.57 -14.79
N ARG A 62 -5.81 -15.24 -13.92
CA ARG A 62 -4.56 -14.58 -14.28
C ARG A 62 -3.47 -15.59 -14.57
N ILE A 63 -2.99 -15.62 -15.79
CA ILE A 63 -1.89 -16.48 -16.24
C ILE A 63 -0.60 -15.66 -16.16
N ALA A 64 0.36 -16.12 -15.37
CA ALA A 64 1.62 -15.46 -15.09
C ALA A 64 2.75 -15.89 -16.03
N TYR A 65 3.59 -14.91 -16.35
CA TYR A 65 4.85 -15.03 -17.08
C TYR A 65 5.93 -14.34 -16.28
N GLY A 66 6.94 -15.07 -15.83
CA GLY A 66 7.97 -14.55 -14.92
C GLY A 66 9.27 -14.21 -15.60
N ASN A 67 10.04 -13.29 -14.97
CA ASN A 67 11.33 -12.83 -15.49
C ASN A 67 11.25 -12.36 -16.94
N VAL A 68 10.14 -11.69 -17.30
CA VAL A 68 9.89 -11.19 -18.65
C VAL A 68 10.85 -10.05 -18.94
N THR A 69 11.33 -9.96 -20.17
CA THR A 69 12.07 -8.81 -20.69
C THR A 69 11.33 -8.14 -21.84
N ALA A 70 11.64 -6.89 -22.15
CA ALA A 70 11.04 -6.21 -23.30
C ALA A 70 11.27 -6.96 -24.62
N ALA A 71 12.40 -7.69 -24.74
CA ALA A 71 12.72 -8.50 -25.92
C ALA A 71 11.81 -9.73 -26.08
N ASP A 72 11.26 -10.26 -24.98
CA ASP A 72 10.36 -11.42 -25.01
C ASP A 72 8.95 -11.07 -25.54
N VAL A 73 8.54 -9.80 -25.44
CA VAL A 73 7.14 -9.37 -25.65
C VAL A 73 6.62 -9.75 -27.05
N ALA A 74 7.40 -9.48 -28.11
CA ALA A 74 6.96 -9.77 -29.47
C ALA A 74 6.75 -11.26 -29.72
N ASP A 75 7.62 -12.10 -29.14
CA ASP A 75 7.52 -13.57 -29.22
C ASP A 75 6.37 -14.10 -28.36
N MET A 76 6.18 -13.56 -27.14
CA MET A 76 5.01 -13.88 -26.30
C MET A 76 3.69 -13.66 -27.05
N PHE A 77 3.53 -12.50 -27.70
CA PHE A 77 2.34 -12.24 -28.52
C PHE A 77 2.20 -13.23 -29.68
N SER A 78 3.31 -13.65 -30.30
CA SER A 78 3.29 -14.66 -31.39
C SER A 78 2.93 -16.05 -30.86
N ALA A 79 3.25 -16.33 -29.60
CA ALA A 79 2.92 -17.57 -28.91
C ALA A 79 1.49 -17.58 -28.32
N GLY A 80 0.65 -16.59 -28.62
CA GLY A 80 -0.73 -16.51 -28.10
C GLY A 80 -0.83 -16.00 -26.66
N PHE A 81 0.01 -15.06 -26.26
CA PHE A 81 0.03 -14.48 -24.92
C PHE A 81 -1.34 -14.01 -24.44
N LEU A 82 -2.13 -13.36 -25.33
CA LEU A 82 -3.45 -12.82 -24.98
C LEU A 82 -4.48 -13.90 -24.61
N GLU A 83 -4.24 -15.13 -25.04
CA GLU A 83 -5.04 -16.34 -24.74
C GLU A 83 -4.36 -17.23 -23.68
N GLY A 84 -3.32 -16.74 -22.99
CA GLY A 84 -2.57 -17.51 -22.02
C GLY A 84 -1.66 -18.57 -22.64
N GLY A 85 -1.22 -18.35 -23.88
CA GLY A 85 -0.45 -19.28 -24.70
C GLY A 85 0.87 -19.73 -24.09
N ASN A 86 1.42 -20.82 -24.62
CA ASN A 86 2.63 -21.43 -24.11
C ASN A 86 3.89 -20.70 -24.61
N HIS A 87 4.71 -20.23 -23.68
CA HIS A 87 5.98 -19.53 -23.93
C HIS A 87 7.00 -19.93 -22.85
N ALA A 88 8.29 -19.79 -23.10
CA ALA A 88 9.35 -20.14 -22.15
C ALA A 88 9.24 -19.41 -20.79
N ARG A 89 8.64 -18.21 -20.79
CA ARG A 89 8.40 -17.40 -19.56
C ARG A 89 7.12 -17.81 -18.81
N ARG A 90 6.26 -18.65 -19.39
CA ARG A 90 4.98 -19.00 -18.79
C ARG A 90 5.17 -19.82 -17.53
N ILE A 91 4.54 -19.38 -16.43
CA ILE A 91 4.51 -20.09 -15.15
C ILE A 91 3.18 -20.85 -15.02
N GLY A 92 2.06 -20.21 -15.35
CA GLY A 92 0.71 -20.76 -15.18
C GLY A 92 -0.18 -19.80 -14.39
N PRO A 93 -1.31 -20.30 -13.86
CA PRO A 93 -2.18 -19.47 -13.03
C PRO A 93 -1.44 -18.93 -11.81
N VAL A 94 -1.61 -17.62 -11.51
CA VAL A 94 -0.98 -16.98 -10.35
C VAL A 94 -1.35 -17.71 -9.06
N THR A 95 -2.60 -18.14 -8.93
CA THR A 95 -3.11 -18.88 -7.77
C THR A 95 -2.49 -20.27 -7.58
N GLU A 96 -1.74 -20.76 -8.56
CA GLU A 96 -1.06 -22.05 -8.52
C GLU A 96 0.47 -21.92 -8.31
N ILE A 97 0.97 -20.69 -8.16
CA ILE A 97 2.38 -20.46 -7.83
C ILE A 97 2.65 -21.01 -6.40
N PRO A 98 3.58 -21.97 -6.21
CA PRO A 98 3.78 -22.62 -4.91
C PRO A 98 3.99 -21.66 -3.74
N TYR A 99 4.73 -20.59 -3.95
CA TYR A 99 4.95 -19.55 -2.93
C TYR A 99 3.65 -18.86 -2.48
N LEU A 100 2.65 -18.73 -3.36
CA LEU A 100 1.39 -18.01 -3.08
C LEU A 100 0.30 -18.93 -2.53
N ILE A 101 0.30 -20.20 -2.95
CA ILE A 101 -0.72 -21.20 -2.54
C ILE A 101 -0.79 -21.37 -1.04
N ASP A 102 0.37 -21.43 -0.37
CA ASP A 102 0.49 -21.74 1.05
C ASP A 102 0.41 -20.48 1.93
N GLN A 103 0.11 -19.31 1.35
CA GLN A 103 -0.01 -18.06 2.09
C GLN A 103 -1.45 -17.71 2.44
N ASP A 104 -1.70 -17.45 3.72
CA ASP A 104 -2.89 -16.75 4.19
C ASP A 104 -2.60 -15.24 4.24
N ARG A 105 -3.00 -14.52 3.18
CA ARG A 105 -2.61 -13.13 2.95
C ARG A 105 -3.60 -12.15 3.58
N TRP A 106 -3.29 -11.68 4.76
CA TRP A 106 -4.09 -10.67 5.46
C TRP A 106 -3.65 -9.24 5.10
N THR A 107 -2.44 -8.87 5.49
CA THR A 107 -1.91 -7.51 5.26
C THR A 107 -1.72 -7.23 3.77
N PHE A 108 -1.23 -8.22 3.01
CA PHE A 108 -0.95 -8.08 1.57
C PHE A 108 -2.08 -8.62 0.69
N PHE A 109 -3.29 -8.69 1.21
CA PHE A 109 -4.44 -9.26 0.53
C PHE A 109 -4.66 -8.71 -0.87
N ARG A 110 -4.54 -7.40 -1.06
CA ARG A 110 -4.75 -6.73 -2.35
C ARG A 110 -3.46 -6.52 -3.17
N CYS A 111 -2.28 -6.64 -2.57
CA CYS A 111 -1.00 -6.52 -3.29
C CYS A 111 -0.91 -7.56 -4.40
N GLY A 112 -0.63 -7.12 -5.61
CA GLY A 112 -0.68 -7.93 -6.83
C GLY A 112 -2.06 -7.92 -7.51
N LEU A 113 -3.16 -7.75 -6.77
CA LEU A 113 -4.51 -7.79 -7.33
C LEU A 113 -4.94 -6.48 -7.99
N ILE A 114 -4.67 -5.35 -7.32
CA ILE A 114 -5.24 -4.05 -7.68
C ILE A 114 -4.24 -3.16 -8.43
N ASP A 115 -4.75 -2.15 -9.13
CA ASP A 115 -3.99 -0.94 -9.43
C ASP A 115 -3.94 -0.09 -8.15
N PRO A 116 -2.75 0.10 -7.54
CA PRO A 116 -2.60 0.81 -6.26
C PRO A 116 -3.02 2.27 -6.31
N LEU A 117 -3.11 2.86 -7.51
CA LEU A 117 -3.51 4.25 -7.69
C LEU A 117 -4.98 4.42 -8.11
N SER A 118 -5.75 3.33 -8.19
CA SER A 118 -7.16 3.36 -8.54
C SER A 118 -8.05 3.16 -7.33
N ILE A 119 -8.72 4.24 -6.90
CA ILE A 119 -9.74 4.17 -5.83
C ILE A 119 -10.85 3.17 -6.19
N ASP A 120 -11.29 3.13 -7.45
CA ASP A 120 -12.29 2.17 -7.90
C ASP A 120 -11.80 0.72 -7.80
N SER A 121 -10.52 0.47 -8.11
CA SER A 121 -9.93 -0.87 -7.95
C SER A 121 -9.87 -1.26 -6.47
N PHE A 122 -9.49 -0.35 -5.60
CA PHE A 122 -9.46 -0.56 -4.16
C PHE A 122 -10.87 -0.87 -3.61
N ARG A 123 -11.87 -0.07 -3.99
CA ARG A 123 -13.26 -0.27 -3.56
C ARG A 123 -13.85 -1.61 -4.02
N ARG A 124 -13.61 -2.03 -5.27
CA ARG A 124 -14.05 -3.35 -5.74
C ARG A 124 -13.49 -4.51 -4.93
N HIS A 125 -12.38 -4.29 -4.21
CA HIS A 125 -11.76 -5.28 -3.33
C HIS A 125 -11.96 -4.93 -1.84
N LYS A 126 -13.14 -4.40 -1.48
CA LYS A 126 -13.56 -4.06 -0.11
C LYS A 126 -12.72 -2.96 0.54
N GLY A 127 -12.13 -2.10 -0.26
CA GLY A 127 -11.44 -0.90 0.25
C GLY A 127 -12.44 0.12 0.75
N PHE A 128 -12.12 0.78 1.84
CA PHE A 128 -12.93 1.72 2.61
C PHE A 128 -14.19 1.14 3.27
N ASP A 129 -14.49 -0.16 3.13
CA ASP A 129 -15.60 -0.79 3.86
C ASP A 129 -15.39 -0.70 5.39
N ALA A 130 -14.12 -0.77 5.85
CA ALA A 130 -13.82 -0.76 7.26
C ALA A 130 -13.99 0.62 7.90
N ILE A 131 -13.64 1.71 7.22
CA ILE A 131 -13.89 3.07 7.74
C ILE A 131 -15.39 3.42 7.68
N GLU A 132 -16.11 3.01 6.64
CA GLU A 132 -17.58 3.18 6.59
C GLU A 132 -18.23 2.49 7.80
N LYS A 133 -17.85 1.25 8.09
CA LYS A 133 -18.29 0.54 9.28
C LYS A 133 -17.87 1.23 10.59
N ALA A 134 -16.69 1.79 10.65
CA ALA A 134 -16.23 2.54 11.83
C ALA A 134 -17.09 3.77 12.10
N PHE A 135 -17.52 4.50 11.05
CA PHE A 135 -18.45 5.62 11.19
C PHE A 135 -19.82 5.18 11.75
N GLU A 136 -20.32 4.01 11.31
CA GLU A 136 -21.58 3.45 11.84
C GLU A 136 -21.45 3.00 13.31
N MET A 137 -20.30 2.45 13.71
CA MET A 137 -20.04 1.96 15.07
C MET A 137 -19.85 3.09 16.08
N GLY A 138 -19.21 4.19 15.66
CA GLY A 138 -18.75 5.26 16.55
C GLY A 138 -17.37 4.97 17.16
N ALA A 139 -16.64 6.06 17.48
CA ALA A 139 -15.24 6.03 17.88
C ALA A 139 -14.96 5.10 19.08
N GLU A 140 -15.78 5.17 20.11
CA GLU A 140 -15.65 4.34 21.31
C GLU A 140 -15.71 2.84 21.00
N ALA A 141 -16.72 2.41 20.25
CA ALA A 141 -16.87 1.01 19.88
C ALA A 141 -15.73 0.50 18.96
N VAL A 142 -15.13 1.39 18.16
CA VAL A 142 -13.94 1.06 17.36
C VAL A 142 -12.74 0.76 18.26
N ILE A 143 -12.52 1.57 19.30
CA ILE A 143 -11.44 1.34 20.28
C ILE A 143 -11.64 0.00 20.99
N GLU A 144 -12.88 -0.27 21.45
CA GLU A 144 -13.22 -1.54 22.10
C GLU A 144 -12.97 -2.74 21.18
N ALA A 145 -13.42 -2.66 19.93
CA ALA A 145 -13.22 -3.73 18.95
C ALA A 145 -11.74 -4.02 18.69
N VAL A 146 -10.90 -2.98 18.63
CA VAL A 146 -9.45 -3.13 18.48
C VAL A 146 -8.80 -3.72 19.73
N ALA A 147 -9.28 -3.35 20.93
CA ALA A 147 -8.82 -3.92 22.20
C ALA A 147 -9.18 -5.40 22.33
N ASP A 148 -10.44 -5.75 22.03
CA ASP A 148 -10.96 -7.12 22.08
C ASP A 148 -10.27 -8.04 21.06
N ALA A 149 -9.95 -7.51 19.87
CA ALA A 149 -9.17 -8.24 18.87
C ALA A 149 -7.73 -8.54 19.30
N GLY A 150 -7.25 -7.92 20.39
CA GLY A 150 -5.89 -8.07 20.88
C GLY A 150 -4.82 -7.59 19.92
N LEU A 151 -5.15 -6.65 19.02
CA LEU A 151 -4.21 -6.08 18.05
C LEU A 151 -3.02 -5.45 18.76
N ARG A 152 -1.80 -5.76 18.28
CA ARG A 152 -0.54 -5.24 18.81
C ARG A 152 0.26 -4.51 17.76
N GLY A 153 1.10 -3.57 18.20
CA GLY A 153 2.08 -2.89 17.34
C GLY A 153 3.03 -3.87 16.65
N ARG A 154 3.43 -3.54 15.43
CA ARG A 154 4.32 -4.37 14.59
C ARG A 154 5.75 -3.84 14.50
N GLY A 155 6.08 -2.79 15.23
CA GLY A 155 7.44 -2.20 15.29
C GLY A 155 8.38 -2.87 16.30
N GLY A 156 8.13 -4.12 16.73
CA GLY A 156 8.98 -4.90 17.63
C GLY A 156 8.52 -4.95 19.09
N ALA A 157 8.05 -3.84 19.67
CA ALA A 157 7.62 -3.77 21.09
C ALA A 157 6.30 -4.52 21.37
N GLY A 158 5.47 -4.76 20.34
CA GLY A 158 4.21 -5.49 20.50
C GLY A 158 3.21 -4.84 21.47
N PHE A 159 3.26 -3.52 21.64
CA PHE A 159 2.37 -2.82 22.56
C PHE A 159 0.89 -2.95 22.14
N PRO A 160 -0.06 -3.19 23.05
CA PRO A 160 -1.47 -3.33 22.71
C PRO A 160 -2.05 -2.05 22.09
N THR A 161 -2.55 -2.15 20.87
CA THR A 161 -3.02 -0.99 20.10
C THR A 161 -4.26 -0.35 20.74
N GLY A 162 -5.20 -1.14 21.24
CA GLY A 162 -6.39 -0.64 21.92
C GLY A 162 -6.07 0.21 23.16
N ILE A 163 -5.04 -0.18 23.95
CA ILE A 163 -4.59 0.63 25.09
C ILE A 163 -4.00 1.96 24.61
N LYS A 164 -3.15 1.95 23.56
CA LYS A 164 -2.58 3.16 23.00
C LYS A 164 -3.68 4.12 22.50
N TRP A 165 -4.66 3.61 21.77
CA TRP A 165 -5.76 4.42 21.25
C TRP A 165 -6.64 4.98 22.37
N ARG A 166 -6.95 4.17 23.40
CA ARG A 166 -7.67 4.63 24.58
C ARG A 166 -6.93 5.79 25.26
N THR A 167 -5.64 5.64 25.49
CA THR A 167 -4.81 6.69 26.11
C THR A 167 -4.88 8.01 25.33
N VAL A 168 -4.77 7.94 23.99
CA VAL A 168 -4.87 9.14 23.13
C VAL A 168 -6.28 9.71 23.11
N ALA A 169 -7.32 8.86 23.07
CA ALA A 169 -8.71 9.30 23.08
C ALA A 169 -9.03 10.08 24.36
N ASP A 170 -8.56 9.59 25.51
CA ASP A 170 -8.80 10.19 26.83
C ASP A 170 -7.93 11.43 27.12
N ALA A 171 -6.91 11.71 26.28
CA ALA A 171 -6.09 12.90 26.43
C ALA A 171 -6.91 14.16 26.17
N GLY A 172 -6.80 15.16 27.08
CA GLY A 172 -7.52 16.43 27.01
C GLY A 172 -6.91 17.45 26.05
N ALA A 173 -6.23 17.01 24.99
CA ALA A 173 -5.62 17.88 23.99
C ALA A 173 -6.63 18.34 22.94
N ASP A 174 -6.58 19.60 22.54
CA ASP A 174 -7.42 20.17 21.49
C ASP A 174 -7.06 19.63 20.09
N GLN A 175 -5.78 19.29 19.90
CA GLN A 175 -5.27 18.73 18.65
C GLN A 175 -4.57 17.40 18.92
N LYS A 176 -4.96 16.38 18.18
CA LYS A 176 -4.35 15.05 18.17
C LYS A 176 -3.86 14.68 16.79
N TYR A 177 -2.84 13.84 16.73
CA TYR A 177 -2.18 13.44 15.50
C TYR A 177 -2.07 11.93 15.37
N ILE A 178 -2.08 11.44 14.13
CA ILE A 178 -1.70 10.07 13.79
C ILE A 178 -0.37 10.12 13.06
N ALA A 179 0.67 9.57 13.65
CA ALA A 179 1.99 9.43 13.02
C ALA A 179 2.21 7.99 12.57
N CYS A 180 2.31 7.79 11.26
CA CYS A 180 2.72 6.53 10.66
C CYS A 180 4.25 6.52 10.52
N ASN A 181 4.89 5.61 11.24
CA ASN A 181 6.32 5.34 11.08
C ASN A 181 6.54 4.49 9.83
N ALA A 182 6.99 5.11 8.75
CA ALA A 182 7.37 4.49 7.48
C ALA A 182 8.89 4.58 7.23
N ASP A 183 9.67 4.66 8.32
CA ASP A 183 11.14 4.59 8.31
C ASP A 183 11.60 3.13 8.50
N GLU A 184 11.37 2.30 7.49
CA GLU A 184 11.75 0.87 7.45
C GLU A 184 13.27 0.74 7.25
N GLY A 185 14.03 0.94 8.35
CA GLY A 185 15.48 1.14 8.32
C GLY A 185 16.33 -0.12 8.15
N ASP A 186 15.82 -1.31 8.49
CA ASP A 186 16.59 -2.55 8.44
C ASP A 186 16.88 -2.98 6.99
N SER A 187 18.15 -3.25 6.70
CA SER A 187 18.58 -3.74 5.38
C SER A 187 17.92 -5.07 5.02
N GLY A 188 17.35 -5.15 3.82
CA GLY A 188 16.65 -6.34 3.35
C GLY A 188 15.21 -6.48 3.83
N THR A 189 14.74 -5.64 4.74
CA THR A 189 13.34 -5.48 5.06
C THR A 189 12.70 -4.54 4.04
N PHE A 190 11.59 -4.94 3.43
CA PHE A 190 10.85 -4.16 2.44
C PHE A 190 9.34 -4.50 2.47
N SER A 191 8.86 -5.01 3.58
CA SER A 191 7.44 -5.36 3.75
C SER A 191 6.55 -4.13 3.77
N ASP A 192 6.96 -3.07 4.47
CA ASP A 192 6.22 -1.81 4.51
C ASP A 192 6.24 -1.12 3.14
N ARG A 193 7.40 -1.13 2.47
CA ARG A 193 7.52 -0.63 1.10
C ARG A 193 6.58 -1.37 0.15
N LEU A 194 6.53 -2.70 0.21
CA LEU A 194 5.66 -3.52 -0.63
C LEU A 194 4.18 -3.15 -0.44
N LEU A 195 3.75 -2.91 0.81
CA LEU A 195 2.40 -2.45 1.12
C LEU A 195 2.15 -1.04 0.60
N MET A 196 3.05 -0.10 0.88
CA MET A 196 2.91 1.29 0.46
C MET A 196 2.89 1.47 -1.06
N GLU A 197 3.58 0.60 -1.80
CA GLU A 197 3.61 0.63 -3.26
C GLU A 197 2.50 -0.20 -3.90
N GLY A 198 2.04 -1.28 -3.24
CA GLY A 198 1.06 -2.22 -3.78
C GLY A 198 -0.37 -1.99 -3.31
N ASP A 199 -0.57 -1.37 -2.15
CA ASP A 199 -1.89 -1.06 -1.57
C ASP A 199 -1.82 0.18 -0.63
N PRO A 200 -1.43 1.36 -1.14
CA PRO A 200 -1.29 2.57 -0.33
C PRO A 200 -2.60 3.00 0.33
N CYS A 201 -3.74 2.70 -0.30
CA CYS A 201 -5.05 3.04 0.25
C CYS A 201 -5.38 2.23 1.51
N CYS A 202 -4.81 1.03 1.69
CA CYS A 202 -4.92 0.28 2.94
C CYS A 202 -4.30 1.04 4.11
N LEU A 203 -3.14 1.64 3.90
CA LEU A 203 -2.48 2.49 4.90
C LEU A 203 -3.33 3.75 5.19
N ILE A 204 -3.81 4.42 4.15
CA ILE A 204 -4.67 5.61 4.28
C ILE A 204 -5.93 5.26 5.08
N GLU A 205 -6.63 4.16 4.76
CA GLU A 205 -7.82 3.70 5.48
C GLU A 205 -7.49 3.37 6.94
N GLY A 206 -6.37 2.70 7.21
CA GLY A 206 -5.93 2.41 8.58
C GLY A 206 -5.67 3.67 9.40
N MET A 207 -5.07 4.71 8.79
CA MET A 207 -4.85 6.00 9.45
C MET A 207 -6.15 6.77 9.67
N LEU A 208 -7.12 6.70 8.74
CA LEU A 208 -8.46 7.25 8.90
C LEU A 208 -9.19 6.63 10.09
N ILE A 209 -9.18 5.29 10.19
CA ILE A 209 -9.82 4.57 11.30
C ILE A 209 -9.18 4.97 12.64
N ALA A 210 -7.85 5.03 12.68
CA ALA A 210 -7.13 5.46 13.88
C ALA A 210 -7.47 6.91 14.25
N GLY A 211 -7.46 7.82 13.27
CA GLY A 211 -7.82 9.24 13.45
C GLY A 211 -9.23 9.42 13.98
N PHE A 212 -10.20 8.74 13.38
CA PHE A 212 -11.59 8.75 13.82
C PHE A 212 -11.74 8.24 15.26
N ALA A 213 -11.10 7.11 15.58
CA ALA A 213 -11.19 6.50 16.90
C ALA A 213 -10.66 7.39 18.04
N VAL A 214 -9.61 8.19 17.79
CA VAL A 214 -8.98 9.04 18.82
C VAL A 214 -9.34 10.53 18.71
N ALA A 215 -10.20 10.89 17.76
CA ALA A 215 -10.55 12.26 17.41
C ALA A 215 -9.32 13.11 16.97
N ALA A 216 -8.42 12.54 16.19
CA ALA A 216 -7.35 13.26 15.52
C ALA A 216 -7.84 13.81 14.19
N SER A 217 -7.42 15.02 13.80
CA SER A 217 -7.77 15.64 12.51
C SER A 217 -6.61 15.68 11.52
N LYS A 218 -5.41 15.28 11.94
CA LYS A 218 -4.20 15.32 11.10
C LYS A 218 -3.37 14.05 11.25
N GLY A 219 -2.92 13.52 10.10
CA GLY A 219 -1.98 12.42 10.02
C GLY A 219 -0.66 12.82 9.36
N TYR A 220 0.42 12.14 9.72
CA TYR A 220 1.72 12.24 9.08
C TYR A 220 2.22 10.85 8.70
N ILE A 221 2.67 10.67 7.46
CA ILE A 221 3.44 9.50 7.05
C ILE A 221 4.90 9.93 7.02
N TYR A 222 5.70 9.45 7.97
CA TYR A 222 7.14 9.70 8.01
C TYR A 222 7.85 8.64 7.17
N LEU A 223 8.16 8.98 5.91
CA LEU A 223 8.76 8.07 4.94
C LEU A 223 10.27 8.25 4.89
N ARG A 224 11.03 7.15 4.92
CA ARG A 224 12.47 7.20 4.69
C ARG A 224 12.82 7.73 3.30
N SER A 225 13.92 8.50 3.22
CA SER A 225 14.38 9.14 1.97
C SER A 225 14.83 8.15 0.90
N GLU A 226 15.20 6.92 1.28
CA GLU A 226 15.72 5.88 0.39
C GLU A 226 14.63 5.15 -0.41
N TYR A 227 13.35 5.56 -0.23
CA TYR A 227 12.20 5.01 -0.97
C TYR A 227 11.62 6.03 -1.97
N PRO A 228 12.37 6.43 -3.03
CA PRO A 228 11.94 7.50 -3.93
C PRO A 228 10.67 7.16 -4.74
N LEU A 229 10.49 5.90 -5.15
CA LEU A 229 9.30 5.48 -5.88
C LEU A 229 8.08 5.43 -4.96
N THR A 230 8.23 4.93 -3.73
CA THR A 230 7.17 4.91 -2.71
C THR A 230 6.66 6.32 -2.43
N ARG A 231 7.56 7.32 -2.36
CA ARG A 231 7.19 8.74 -2.23
C ARG A 231 6.22 9.17 -3.33
N LEU A 232 6.52 8.84 -4.59
CA LEU A 232 5.68 9.23 -5.73
C LEU A 232 4.31 8.54 -5.68
N ILE A 233 4.30 7.25 -5.33
CA ILE A 233 3.08 6.45 -5.23
C ILE A 233 2.20 6.96 -4.09
N LEU A 234 2.77 7.18 -2.89
CA LEU A 234 2.02 7.70 -1.75
C LEU A 234 1.47 9.11 -2.01
N ALA A 235 2.29 10.02 -2.56
CA ALA A 235 1.83 11.35 -2.91
C ALA A 235 0.61 11.29 -3.84
N ARG A 236 0.67 10.47 -4.91
CA ARG A 236 -0.45 10.32 -5.84
C ARG A 236 -1.66 9.63 -5.20
N ALA A 237 -1.45 8.64 -4.33
CA ALA A 237 -2.55 7.98 -3.62
C ALA A 237 -3.27 8.93 -2.66
N LEU A 238 -2.53 9.79 -1.95
CA LEU A 238 -3.10 10.86 -1.10
C LEU A 238 -3.92 11.86 -1.92
N ASP A 239 -3.40 12.30 -3.09
CA ASP A 239 -4.14 13.19 -3.97
C ASP A 239 -5.43 12.53 -4.47
N ASN A 240 -5.37 11.28 -4.92
CA ASN A 240 -6.56 10.53 -5.36
C ASN A 240 -7.57 10.34 -4.22
N ALA A 241 -7.12 10.13 -2.99
CA ALA A 241 -7.99 10.03 -1.82
C ALA A 241 -8.69 11.35 -1.51
N ARG A 242 -7.99 12.50 -1.64
CA ARG A 242 -8.59 13.84 -1.51
C ARG A 242 -9.59 14.11 -2.61
N GLU A 243 -9.22 13.87 -3.87
CA GLU A 243 -10.10 14.04 -5.04
C GLU A 243 -11.39 13.22 -4.93
N SER A 244 -11.33 12.08 -4.24
CA SER A 244 -12.48 11.17 -4.04
C SER A 244 -13.22 11.41 -2.71
N GLY A 245 -12.83 12.42 -1.93
CA GLY A 245 -13.46 12.77 -0.66
C GLY A 245 -13.19 11.79 0.49
N TRP A 246 -12.11 11.00 0.41
CA TRP A 246 -11.66 10.12 1.50
C TRP A 246 -10.62 10.78 2.40
N LEU A 247 -10.14 11.98 2.05
CA LEU A 247 -9.34 12.85 2.90
C LEU A 247 -9.84 14.30 2.77
N GLY A 248 -9.65 15.11 3.80
CA GLY A 248 -10.07 16.50 3.87
C GLY A 248 -11.21 16.73 4.86
N GLU A 249 -12.14 17.62 4.52
CA GLU A 249 -13.26 18.02 5.36
C GLU A 249 -14.49 17.12 5.11
N ASN A 250 -15.26 16.85 6.16
CA ASN A 250 -16.53 16.12 6.11
C ASN A 250 -16.48 14.84 5.26
N ILE A 251 -15.53 13.97 5.56
CA ILE A 251 -15.23 12.76 4.79
C ILE A 251 -16.51 11.93 4.59
N GLN A 252 -16.89 11.73 3.31
CA GLN A 252 -18.08 10.98 2.90
C GLN A 252 -19.37 11.41 3.63
N GLY A 253 -19.45 12.65 4.10
CA GLY A 253 -20.63 13.17 4.82
C GLY A 253 -20.73 12.75 6.29
N SER A 254 -19.69 12.18 6.87
CA SER A 254 -19.62 11.70 8.25
C SER A 254 -19.52 12.79 9.32
N GLY A 255 -19.17 14.02 8.93
CA GLY A 255 -18.79 15.09 9.86
C GLY A 255 -17.37 14.95 10.42
N PHE A 256 -16.59 13.97 9.97
CA PHE A 256 -15.21 13.78 10.37
C PHE A 256 -14.26 14.46 9.38
N ASP A 257 -13.32 15.24 9.90
CA ASP A 257 -12.27 15.92 9.16
C ASP A 257 -10.94 15.23 9.43
N PHE A 258 -10.24 14.83 8.40
CA PHE A 258 -8.90 14.24 8.54
C PHE A 258 -8.10 14.39 7.25
N ASP A 259 -6.87 14.87 7.35
CA ASP A 259 -5.95 14.90 6.22
C ASP A 259 -4.59 14.34 6.59
N ILE A 260 -3.88 13.81 5.60
CA ILE A 260 -2.58 13.15 5.77
C ILE A 260 -1.52 13.92 4.99
N GLU A 261 -0.41 14.22 5.66
CA GLU A 261 0.78 14.82 5.07
C GLU A 261 1.91 13.78 4.94
N LEU A 262 2.54 13.75 3.78
CA LEU A 262 3.71 12.92 3.55
C LEU A 262 4.98 13.71 3.92
N HIS A 263 5.66 13.28 4.97
CA HIS A 263 6.94 13.83 5.41
C HIS A 263 8.09 12.93 5.01
N LEU A 264 9.14 13.49 4.40
CA LEU A 264 10.32 12.75 3.99
C LEU A 264 11.41 12.89 5.03
N GLY A 265 11.87 11.76 5.56
CA GLY A 265 13.00 11.70 6.47
C GLY A 265 14.31 12.13 5.80
N ALA A 266 15.33 12.42 6.60
CA ALA A 266 16.64 12.88 6.13
C ALA A 266 17.72 11.76 6.04
N GLY A 267 17.30 10.48 6.04
CA GLY A 267 18.22 9.34 5.89
C GLY A 267 18.92 8.92 7.18
N SER A 268 18.35 9.22 8.34
CA SER A 268 18.90 8.82 9.63
C SER A 268 18.19 7.58 10.18
N TYR A 269 18.90 6.47 10.34
CA TYR A 269 18.38 5.21 10.87
C TYR A 269 17.70 5.36 12.23
N VAL A 270 18.22 6.25 13.12
CA VAL A 270 17.64 6.47 14.45
C VAL A 270 16.19 6.96 14.40
N CYS A 271 15.78 7.60 13.31
CA CYS A 271 14.40 8.10 13.14
C CYS A 271 13.37 6.97 12.91
N GLY A 272 13.78 5.71 12.82
CA GLY A 272 12.91 4.54 12.98
C GLY A 272 12.42 4.34 14.43
N GLU A 273 13.11 4.93 15.43
CA GLU A 273 12.62 4.99 16.81
C GLU A 273 11.56 6.09 16.95
N GLU A 274 10.45 5.79 17.63
CA GLU A 274 9.27 6.67 17.64
C GLU A 274 9.54 8.09 18.12
N THR A 275 10.37 8.29 19.17
CA THR A 275 10.63 9.62 19.71
C THR A 275 11.62 10.41 18.86
N ALA A 276 12.61 9.75 18.28
CA ALA A 276 13.53 10.37 17.32
C ALA A 276 12.81 10.78 16.03
N MET A 277 11.85 9.97 15.58
CA MET A 277 10.96 10.32 14.47
C MET A 277 10.15 11.59 14.78
N LEU A 278 9.56 11.70 15.98
CA LEU A 278 8.80 12.88 16.40
C LEU A 278 9.69 14.13 16.48
N GLU A 279 10.92 14.03 17.02
CA GLU A 279 11.88 15.14 16.98
C GLU A 279 12.15 15.61 15.53
N SER A 280 12.31 14.66 14.61
CA SER A 280 12.52 14.97 13.18
C SER A 280 11.29 15.63 12.55
N LEU A 281 10.07 15.15 12.84
CA LEU A 281 8.83 15.78 12.38
C LEU A 281 8.69 17.22 12.89
N GLU A 282 9.17 17.49 14.10
CA GLU A 282 9.20 18.82 14.72
C GLU A 282 10.34 19.71 14.17
N GLY A 283 11.12 19.25 13.19
CA GLY A 283 12.23 19.99 12.58
C GLY A 283 13.51 20.04 13.44
N LYS A 284 13.63 19.15 14.42
CA LYS A 284 14.77 19.01 15.31
C LYS A 284 15.70 17.88 14.86
N ALA A 285 16.88 17.76 15.46
CA ALA A 285 17.72 16.59 15.29
C ALA A 285 17.03 15.36 15.89
N GLY A 286 17.04 14.22 15.17
CA GLY A 286 16.45 12.97 15.62
C GLY A 286 17.21 12.39 16.81
N ILE A 287 16.75 12.69 18.01
CA ILE A 287 17.32 12.23 19.28
C ILE A 287 16.25 11.47 20.05
N VAL A 288 16.62 10.31 20.61
CA VAL A 288 15.72 9.51 21.44
C VAL A 288 15.41 10.26 22.75
N ARG A 289 14.12 10.39 23.06
CA ARG A 289 13.64 10.97 24.32
C ARG A 289 13.60 9.94 25.44
N TYR A 290 13.77 10.38 26.68
CA TYR A 290 13.54 9.52 27.85
C TYR A 290 12.05 9.15 27.96
N LYS A 291 11.77 7.92 28.36
CA LYS A 291 10.43 7.41 28.65
C LYS A 291 10.39 6.90 30.10
N PRO A 292 9.38 7.24 30.92
CA PRO A 292 8.23 8.09 30.70
C PRO A 292 8.54 9.58 30.66
N PRO A 293 7.64 10.46 30.11
CA PRO A 293 6.32 10.08 29.58
C PRO A 293 6.37 9.35 28.23
N LEU A 294 5.30 8.62 27.90
CA LEU A 294 5.15 8.02 26.58
C LEU A 294 4.55 9.05 25.61
N PRO A 295 4.89 9.03 24.31
CA PRO A 295 4.36 9.98 23.33
C PRO A 295 2.83 10.04 23.23
N ALA A 296 2.15 8.99 23.65
CA ALA A 296 0.69 8.94 23.69
C ALA A 296 0.08 9.77 24.85
N HIS A 297 0.88 10.30 25.79
CA HIS A 297 0.45 11.11 26.92
C HIS A 297 0.74 12.60 26.74
N GLU A 298 1.54 12.98 25.77
CA GLU A 298 1.94 14.34 25.40
C GLU A 298 1.43 14.70 24.00
#